data_6f32dc1aefbbfe7c5678a89c5f5afdc7
#
_entry.id   6f32dc1aefbbfe7c5678a89c5f5afdc7
#
_cell.length_a   1.000
_cell.length_b   1.000
_cell.length_c   1.000
_cell.angle_alpha   90.00
_cell.angle_beta   90.00
_cell.angle_gamma   90.00
#
_symmetry.space_group_name_H-M   'P 1'
#
loop_
_entity.id
_entity.type
_entity.pdbx_description
1 polymer ?
#
loop_
_entity_poly.entity_id
_entity_poly.type
_entity_poly.pdbx_seq_one_letter_code
_entity_poly.pdbx_strand_id
1 'polypeptide(L)'
;MSTKRYKIEYAKSSREDMKRTKKYILNTFKYREYGENFTKIMRQAADSLKVLPTGFDKIGLLYRGYDIYIKPYRTYLLFYIVNSETNTVIMLRVLKDGTDWEHIIRTWLKHEK
;
A
#
# COMPACT_ATOMS: atom_id res chain seq x y z
N MET A 1 19.68 11.47 -19.44
CA MET A 1 18.24 11.48 -19.20
C MET A 1 17.93 11.19 -17.74
N SER A 2 17.26 12.09 -17.05
CA SER A 2 16.98 11.90 -15.64
C SER A 2 15.77 10.99 -15.46
N THR A 3 15.87 10.04 -14.55
CA THR A 3 14.76 9.17 -14.21
C THR A 3 13.82 9.93 -13.28
N LYS A 4 12.53 9.96 -13.64
CA LYS A 4 11.51 10.58 -12.82
C LYS A 4 11.34 9.78 -11.54
N ARG A 5 11.41 10.45 -10.40
CA ARG A 5 11.24 9.80 -9.11
C ARG A 5 9.99 10.34 -8.43
N TYR A 6 9.30 9.45 -7.73
CA TYR A 6 8.07 9.76 -7.04
C TYR A 6 8.32 9.74 -5.53
N LYS A 7 7.66 10.64 -4.82
CA LYS A 7 7.65 10.56 -3.36
C LYS A 7 6.46 9.70 -2.93
N ILE A 8 6.61 9.07 -1.78
CA ILE A 8 5.56 8.18 -1.26
C ILE A 8 4.90 8.87 -0.07
N GLU A 9 3.57 8.98 -0.15
CA GLU A 9 2.77 9.45 0.98
C GLU A 9 1.82 8.34 1.40
N TYR A 10 1.40 8.36 2.64
CA TYR A 10 0.54 7.33 3.20
C TYR A 10 -0.79 7.94 3.62
N ALA A 11 -1.88 7.42 3.08
CA ALA A 11 -3.20 7.76 3.57
C ALA A 11 -3.40 7.18 4.97
N LYS A 12 -4.31 7.77 5.72
CA LYS A 12 -4.61 7.30 7.08
C LYS A 12 -4.98 5.82 7.09
N SER A 13 -5.76 5.38 6.10
CA SER A 13 -6.20 3.98 5.99
C SER A 13 -5.02 3.02 5.86
N SER A 14 -3.99 3.37 5.09
CA SER A 14 -2.81 2.52 4.95
C SER A 14 -1.99 2.47 6.25
N ARG A 15 -1.91 3.61 6.94
CA ARG A 15 -1.21 3.66 8.23
C ARG A 15 -1.90 2.79 9.26
N GLU A 16 -3.23 2.80 9.27
CA GLU A 16 -4.02 1.96 10.15
C GLU A 16 -3.85 0.48 9.83
N ASP A 17 -3.82 0.13 8.54
CA ASP A 17 -3.56 -1.23 8.11
C ASP A 17 -2.20 -1.73 8.62
N MET A 18 -1.17 -0.92 8.43
CA MET A 18 0.19 -1.30 8.84
C MET A 18 0.30 -1.41 10.35
N LYS A 19 -0.32 -0.51 11.08
CA LYS A 19 -0.32 -0.55 12.54
C LYS A 19 -1.02 -1.79 13.07
N ARG A 20 -2.16 -2.12 12.46
CA ARG A 20 -2.92 -3.32 12.84
C ARG A 20 -2.14 -4.59 12.56
N THR A 21 -1.51 -4.66 11.40
CA THR A 21 -0.70 -5.81 11.01
C THR A 21 0.49 -5.99 11.94
N LYS A 22 1.19 -4.90 12.25
CA LYS A 22 2.35 -4.96 13.16
C LYS A 22 1.93 -5.40 14.55
N LYS A 23 0.80 -4.90 15.04
CA LYS A 23 0.27 -5.30 16.35
C LYS A 23 -0.07 -6.78 16.37
N TYR A 24 -0.70 -7.27 15.29
CA TYR A 24 -1.01 -8.69 15.16
C TYR A 24 0.26 -9.55 15.21
N ILE A 25 1.29 -9.14 14.47
CA ILE A 25 2.56 -9.87 14.43
C ILE A 25 3.18 -9.92 15.82
N LEU A 26 3.24 -8.80 16.52
CA LEU A 26 3.84 -8.74 17.85
C LEU A 26 3.07 -9.57 18.86
N ASN A 27 1.74 -9.55 18.79
CA ASN A 27 0.90 -10.33 19.71
C ASN A 27 0.96 -11.83 19.42
N THR A 28 1.12 -12.20 18.14
CA THR A 28 1.12 -13.60 17.73
C THR A 28 2.48 -14.26 17.98
N PHE A 29 3.56 -13.60 17.62
CA PHE A 29 4.90 -14.19 17.68
C PHE A 29 5.69 -13.77 18.90
N LYS A 30 5.31 -12.64 19.54
CA LYS A 30 5.89 -12.15 20.79
C LYS A 30 7.38 -11.79 20.73
N TYR A 31 7.93 -11.64 19.53
CA TYR A 31 9.32 -11.22 19.36
C TYR A 31 9.33 -9.88 18.61
N ARG A 32 10.06 -8.93 19.17
CA ARG A 32 10.17 -7.58 18.59
C ARG A 32 10.71 -7.61 17.16
N GLU A 33 11.61 -8.53 16.88
CA GLU A 33 12.24 -8.63 15.56
C GLU A 33 11.23 -8.81 14.44
N TYR A 34 10.16 -9.53 14.68
CA TYR A 34 9.13 -9.75 13.63
C TYR A 34 8.40 -8.45 13.28
N GLY A 35 8.13 -7.60 14.28
CA GLY A 35 7.54 -6.29 14.04
C GLY A 35 8.49 -5.35 13.30
N GLU A 36 9.76 -5.37 13.67
CA GLU A 36 10.80 -4.58 13.01
C GLU A 36 10.99 -5.05 11.57
N ASN A 37 10.96 -6.36 11.35
CA ASN A 37 11.07 -6.94 10.02
C ASN A 37 9.89 -6.48 9.13
N PHE A 38 8.69 -6.46 9.67
CA PHE A 38 7.53 -5.98 8.94
C PHE A 38 7.72 -4.51 8.52
N THR A 39 8.18 -3.67 9.42
CA THR A 39 8.45 -2.26 9.12
C THR A 39 9.48 -2.12 7.99
N LYS A 40 10.53 -2.95 8.03
CA LYS A 40 11.57 -2.95 6.99
C LYS A 40 10.99 -3.37 5.64
N ILE A 41 10.15 -4.41 5.63
CA ILE A 41 9.50 -4.88 4.40
C ILE A 41 8.62 -3.78 3.82
N MET A 42 7.86 -3.07 4.64
CA MET A 42 7.01 -1.98 4.16
C MET A 42 7.81 -0.83 3.59
N ARG A 43 8.95 -0.51 4.19
CA ARG A 43 9.85 0.53 3.67
C ARG A 43 10.42 0.14 2.31
N GLN A 44 10.86 -1.12 2.18
CA GLN A 44 11.37 -1.62 0.91
C GLN A 44 10.28 -1.63 -0.17
N ALA A 45 9.06 -2.00 0.20
CA ALA A 45 7.93 -2.00 -0.71
C ALA A 45 7.64 -0.59 -1.23
N ALA A 46 7.64 0.40 -0.34
CA ALA A 46 7.44 1.80 -0.72
C ALA A 46 8.55 2.27 -1.65
N ASP A 47 9.80 1.95 -1.33
CA ASP A 47 10.94 2.34 -2.16
C ASP A 47 10.83 1.77 -3.57
N SER A 48 10.28 0.58 -3.71
CA SER A 48 10.11 -0.05 -5.03
C SER A 48 9.13 0.69 -5.93
N LEU A 49 8.29 1.57 -5.36
CA LEU A 49 7.31 2.34 -6.13
C LEU A 49 7.84 3.72 -6.55
N LYS A 50 9.07 4.07 -6.19
CA LYS A 50 9.60 5.41 -6.45
C LYS A 50 9.99 5.65 -7.91
N VAL A 51 10.20 4.60 -8.69
CA VAL A 51 10.70 4.75 -10.07
C VAL A 51 9.61 4.51 -11.11
N LEU A 52 8.90 3.41 -11.07
CA LEU A 52 7.88 3.09 -12.07
C LEU A 52 6.58 2.64 -11.41
N PRO A 53 5.89 3.55 -10.67
CA PRO A 53 4.68 3.14 -9.97
C PRO A 53 3.52 2.77 -10.89
N THR A 54 3.53 3.25 -12.13
CA THR A 54 2.47 2.94 -13.11
C THR A 54 2.72 1.66 -13.88
N GLY A 55 3.79 0.94 -13.59
CA GLY A 55 4.13 -0.32 -14.25
C GLY A 55 3.40 -1.53 -13.69
N PHE A 56 2.44 -1.35 -12.78
CA PHE A 56 1.72 -2.45 -12.15
C PHE A 56 0.25 -2.43 -12.56
N ASP A 57 -0.50 -3.44 -12.15
CA ASP A 57 -1.88 -3.61 -12.59
C ASP A 57 -2.83 -2.63 -11.92
N LYS A 58 -3.84 -2.21 -12.66
CA LYS A 58 -4.97 -1.45 -12.14
C LYS A 58 -6.07 -2.42 -11.75
N ILE A 59 -6.83 -2.10 -10.70
CA ILE A 59 -7.87 -3.00 -10.20
C ILE A 59 -9.26 -2.69 -10.76
N GLY A 60 -9.38 -1.66 -11.61
CA GLY A 60 -10.68 -1.29 -12.18
C GLY A 60 -11.56 -0.48 -11.24
N LEU A 61 -11.00 0.06 -10.18
CA LEU A 61 -11.69 0.92 -9.22
C LEU A 61 -10.94 2.24 -9.11
N LEU A 62 -11.68 3.31 -8.80
CA LEU A 62 -11.12 4.65 -8.68
C LEU A 62 -11.18 5.14 -7.23
N TYR A 63 -10.19 5.94 -6.86
CA TYR A 63 -10.19 6.69 -5.62
C TYR A 63 -10.03 8.17 -5.98
N ARG A 64 -11.07 8.96 -5.74
CA ARG A 64 -11.08 10.40 -6.06
C ARG A 64 -10.68 10.68 -7.50
N GLY A 65 -11.13 9.81 -8.42
CA GLY A 65 -10.85 9.98 -9.84
C GLY A 65 -9.56 9.35 -10.34
N TYR A 66 -8.74 8.81 -9.45
CA TYR A 66 -7.48 8.17 -9.82
C TYR A 66 -7.63 6.65 -9.85
N ASP A 67 -7.02 6.03 -10.85
CA ASP A 67 -6.95 4.57 -10.90
C ASP A 67 -6.21 4.02 -9.69
N ILE A 68 -6.77 2.98 -9.08
CA ILE A 68 -6.09 2.27 -7.99
C ILE A 68 -5.24 1.17 -8.59
N TYR A 69 -3.95 1.16 -8.25
CA TYR A 69 -3.02 0.11 -8.65
C TYR A 69 -2.88 -0.91 -7.54
N ILE A 70 -2.53 -2.13 -7.92
CA ILE A 70 -2.20 -3.19 -6.98
C ILE A 70 -0.80 -3.69 -7.26
N LYS A 71 0.01 -3.77 -6.23
CA LYS A 71 1.35 -4.36 -6.32
C LYS A 71 1.52 -5.40 -5.23
N PRO A 72 1.64 -6.68 -5.60
CA PRO A 72 2.04 -7.68 -4.62
C PRO A 72 3.49 -7.46 -4.20
N TYR A 73 3.75 -7.53 -2.91
CA TYR A 73 5.10 -7.44 -2.37
C TYR A 73 5.22 -8.43 -1.23
N ARG A 74 5.99 -9.48 -1.43
CA ARG A 74 6.08 -10.62 -0.50
C ARG A 74 4.69 -11.18 -0.24
N THR A 75 4.23 -11.21 1.01
CA THR A 75 2.92 -11.74 1.37
C THR A 75 1.87 -10.66 1.52
N TYR A 76 2.15 -9.45 1.02
CA TYR A 76 1.26 -8.30 1.15
C TYR A 76 0.83 -7.78 -0.20
N LEU A 77 -0.31 -7.09 -0.22
CA LEU A 77 -0.83 -6.41 -1.40
C LEU A 77 -0.88 -4.92 -1.09
N LEU A 78 -0.24 -4.13 -1.92
CA LEU A 78 -0.20 -2.69 -1.79
C LEU A 78 -1.19 -2.08 -2.78
N PHE A 79 -2.07 -1.21 -2.29
CA PHE A 79 -3.03 -0.50 -3.13
C PHE A 79 -2.72 0.98 -3.08
N TYR A 80 -2.54 1.60 -4.23
CA TYR A 80 -2.09 2.98 -4.29
C TYR A 80 -2.61 3.69 -5.53
N ILE A 81 -2.57 5.03 -5.48
CA ILE A 81 -2.83 5.89 -6.64
C ILE A 81 -1.57 6.67 -6.96
N VAL A 82 -1.50 7.15 -8.20
CA VAL A 82 -0.34 7.91 -8.67
C VAL A 82 -0.82 9.26 -9.17
N ASN A 83 -0.27 10.34 -8.60
CA ASN A 83 -0.49 11.69 -9.09
C ASN A 83 0.76 12.12 -9.84
N SER A 84 0.69 12.06 -11.18
CA SER A 84 1.85 12.37 -12.02
C SER A 84 2.13 13.86 -12.10
N GLU A 85 1.17 14.73 -11.77
CA GLU A 85 1.41 16.15 -11.74
C GLU A 85 2.32 16.56 -10.60
N THR A 86 2.18 15.90 -9.44
CA THR A 86 2.98 16.18 -8.26
C THR A 86 4.07 15.15 -8.02
N ASN A 87 4.20 14.15 -8.89
CA ASN A 87 5.14 13.03 -8.75
C ASN A 87 4.98 12.35 -7.40
N THR A 88 3.74 12.03 -7.04
CA THR A 88 3.42 11.47 -5.72
C THR A 88 2.66 10.15 -5.88
N VAL A 89 3.10 9.16 -5.13
CA VAL A 89 2.37 7.90 -4.94
C VAL A 89 1.71 8.00 -3.58
N ILE A 90 0.40 7.76 -3.52
CA ILE A 90 -0.33 7.77 -2.25
C ILE A 90 -0.74 6.33 -1.96
N MET A 91 -0.17 5.76 -0.91
CA MET A 91 -0.51 4.41 -0.45
C MET A 91 -1.86 4.48 0.25
N LEU A 92 -2.84 3.73 -0.27
CA LEU A 92 -4.21 3.75 0.23
C LEU A 92 -4.48 2.62 1.22
N ARG A 93 -4.09 1.40 0.87
CA ARG A 93 -4.33 0.23 1.71
C ARG A 93 -3.16 -0.73 1.61
N VAL A 94 -2.91 -1.46 2.69
CA VAL A 94 -1.93 -2.54 2.73
C VAL A 94 -2.64 -3.75 3.33
N LEU A 95 -2.85 -4.77 2.53
CA LEU A 95 -3.59 -5.96 2.95
C LEU A 95 -2.71 -7.20 2.80
N LYS A 96 -3.04 -8.24 3.55
CA LYS A 96 -2.34 -9.50 3.43
C LYS A 96 -2.85 -10.24 2.20
N ASP A 97 -1.93 -10.86 1.45
CA ASP A 97 -2.29 -11.71 0.32
C ASP A 97 -3.14 -12.89 0.83
N GLY A 98 -4.15 -13.26 0.06
CA GLY A 98 -5.09 -14.30 0.44
C GLY A 98 -6.35 -13.80 1.10
N THR A 99 -6.44 -12.50 1.42
CA THR A 99 -7.69 -11.90 1.90
C THR A 99 -8.62 -11.63 0.73
N ASP A 100 -9.91 -11.48 1.00
CA ASP A 100 -10.88 -11.05 -0.01
C ASP A 100 -10.72 -9.53 -0.20
N TRP A 101 -9.62 -9.15 -0.86
CA TRP A 101 -9.24 -7.75 -0.97
C TRP A 101 -10.25 -6.95 -1.79
N GLU A 102 -10.87 -7.56 -2.78
CA GLU A 102 -11.82 -6.83 -3.63
C GLU A 102 -13.03 -6.37 -2.81
N HIS A 103 -13.56 -7.25 -1.97
CA HIS A 103 -14.66 -6.90 -1.07
C HIS A 103 -14.23 -5.82 -0.08
N ILE A 104 -13.04 -5.96 0.50
CA ILE A 104 -12.51 -5.00 1.47
C ILE A 104 -12.35 -3.61 0.83
N ILE A 105 -11.75 -3.55 -0.37
CA ILE A 105 -11.54 -2.28 -1.07
C ILE A 105 -12.87 -1.64 -1.46
N ARG A 106 -13.80 -2.42 -2.03
CA ARG A 106 -15.11 -1.88 -2.43
C ARG A 106 -15.89 -1.34 -1.25
N THR A 107 -15.88 -2.05 -0.13
CA THR A 107 -16.56 -1.62 1.09
C THR A 107 -15.91 -0.35 1.64
N TRP A 108 -14.59 -0.30 1.68
CA TRP A 108 -13.87 0.87 2.14
C TRP A 108 -14.18 2.10 1.27
N LEU A 109 -14.20 1.94 -0.05
CA LEU A 109 -14.48 3.05 -0.97
C LEU A 109 -15.88 3.64 -0.75
N LYS A 110 -16.85 2.84 -0.35
CA LYS A 110 -18.20 3.32 -0.05
C LYS A 110 -18.22 4.29 1.12
N HIS A 111 -17.27 4.17 2.03
CA HIS A 111 -17.21 4.99 3.24
C HIS A 111 -16.20 6.14 3.13
N GLU A 112 -15.44 6.20 2.03
CA GLU A 112 -14.44 7.24 1.78
C GLU A 112 -15.05 8.33 0.91
N LYS A 113 -15.79 9.24 1.51
CA LYS A 113 -16.38 10.35 0.76
C LYS A 113 -15.82 11.68 1.20
#